data_5d937e2d37bc4f76b68bea408c71f477
#
_entry.id   5d937e2d37bc4f76b68bea408c71f477
#
_cell.length_a   1.000
_cell.length_b   1.000
_cell.length_c   1.000
_cell.angle_alpha   90.00
_cell.angle_beta   90.00
_cell.angle_gamma   90.00
#
_symmetry.space_group_name_H-M   'P 1'
#
loop_
_entity.id
_entity.type
_entity.pdbx_description
1 polymer ?
#
loop_
_entity_poly.entity_id
_entity_poly.type
_entity_poly.pdbx_seq_one_letter_code
_entity_poly.pdbx_strand_id
1 'polypeptide(L)'
;MADKRVAAWVTAVCVAGLVSAAAGKDWPQWGGQDSKNMVSDAKGLPDAFDPGERRSGKTGRAASKNVKWSVALGKQTYGGPVIAGGRIFVGTNNDNPRDRKYRGDRGVLMCFRESDAEFLWQLVVPKMRAGGKFNGDFAKLGICATPAVEGKRCYVVTNRCAVVCLDVEGLANGNDGPFTDEAQSYAWPIGEKYIDDPAGPRVVRDPGKPVKLGPTDADIIWRFDMMKEVSVWPQDASSCSVLIRGDYLYVGTPNGVDRSHNRIPYPDAPMLVVLNKHTGKLLAVDNAGIGDRIYHGQWSSPSLATVNGRTLLFYGGGDGFCYAFDAEPEPGKGGKPGTLKMVWKFDCNPPEYKTKDGKPVKYQKKHGSKGVLSPCEIIATPAFHDNRVYVTIGQDTRHGVAPGCLSCMDATKTGDISKSGLIWRYTALDRSLSTPAVADGLVYAADYTGIVHCVDAKTGKAVWTHDTKQHIWASPFVADGKVYMGTERGYLWVFAAGREKKVISRIRMDGAVCATPVTANGVLYVPSHKTLYAVVKGAE
;
A
#
# COMPACT_ATOMS: atom_id res chain seq x y z
N MET A 1 -68.32 48.74 -33.34
CA MET A 1 -68.23 47.64 -32.35
C MET A 1 -67.29 46.64 -32.95
N ALA A 2 -66.03 46.65 -32.53
CA ALA A 2 -65.00 45.72 -32.99
C ALA A 2 -64.43 45.00 -31.78
N ASP A 3 -64.61 43.69 -31.74
CA ASP A 3 -64.22 42.76 -30.69
C ASP A 3 -62.76 42.42 -30.87
N LYS A 4 -61.88 42.77 -29.89
CA LYS A 4 -60.46 42.43 -29.86
C LYS A 4 -60.25 41.20 -28.95
N ARG A 5 -60.05 40.01 -29.55
CA ARG A 5 -59.61 38.84 -28.86
C ARG A 5 -58.10 38.91 -28.71
N VAL A 6 -57.60 38.97 -27.46
CA VAL A 6 -56.20 38.87 -27.10
C VAL A 6 -55.87 37.39 -26.94
N ALA A 7 -54.99 36.86 -27.77
CA ALA A 7 -54.42 35.51 -27.63
C ALA A 7 -53.20 35.56 -26.69
N ALA A 8 -53.30 34.90 -25.54
CA ALA A 8 -52.18 34.74 -24.64
C ALA A 8 -51.34 33.52 -25.08
N TRP A 9 -50.06 33.77 -25.44
CA TRP A 9 -49.07 32.73 -25.68
C TRP A 9 -48.44 32.32 -24.34
N VAL A 10 -48.65 31.08 -23.92
CA VAL A 10 -47.93 30.46 -22.77
C VAL A 10 -46.66 29.84 -23.32
N THR A 11 -45.54 30.46 -23.05
CA THR A 11 -44.22 29.91 -23.37
C THR A 11 -43.82 28.94 -22.25
N ALA A 12 -43.88 27.63 -22.51
CA ALA A 12 -43.35 26.62 -21.62
C ALA A 12 -41.81 26.64 -21.70
N VAL A 13 -41.15 27.12 -20.65
CA VAL A 13 -39.70 27.03 -20.48
C VAL A 13 -39.40 25.65 -19.95
N CYS A 14 -38.93 24.75 -20.81
CA CYS A 14 -38.30 23.49 -20.38
C CYS A 14 -36.94 23.82 -19.75
N VAL A 15 -36.87 23.82 -18.44
CA VAL A 15 -35.58 23.80 -17.71
C VAL A 15 -35.02 22.40 -17.83
N ALA A 16 -34.16 22.18 -18.82
CA ALA A 16 -33.30 21.00 -18.84
C ALA A 16 -32.30 21.14 -17.70
N GLY A 17 -32.55 20.44 -16.60
CA GLY A 17 -31.59 20.29 -15.51
C GLY A 17 -30.35 19.60 -16.04
N LEU A 18 -29.28 20.34 -16.27
CA LEU A 18 -27.94 19.80 -16.42
C LEU A 18 -27.60 19.13 -15.10
N VAL A 19 -27.76 17.82 -15.03
CA VAL A 19 -27.10 16.99 -13.99
C VAL A 19 -25.61 17.10 -14.29
N SER A 20 -24.95 18.04 -13.65
CA SER A 20 -23.51 18.08 -13.59
C SER A 20 -23.08 16.75 -12.96
N ALA A 21 -22.60 15.82 -13.77
CA ALA A 21 -21.90 14.67 -13.27
C ALA A 21 -20.75 15.22 -12.42
N ALA A 22 -20.80 15.00 -11.12
CA ALA A 22 -19.69 15.34 -10.24
C ALA A 22 -18.44 14.73 -10.87
N ALA A 23 -17.45 15.56 -11.19
CA ALA A 23 -16.17 15.08 -11.71
C ALA A 23 -15.68 14.00 -10.76
N GLY A 24 -15.46 12.80 -11.30
CA GLY A 24 -15.02 11.67 -10.50
C GLY A 24 -13.72 12.03 -9.78
N LYS A 25 -13.53 11.48 -8.59
CA LYS A 25 -12.33 11.71 -7.78
C LYS A 25 -11.34 10.59 -8.04
N ASP A 26 -10.12 10.96 -8.42
CA ASP A 26 -8.99 10.04 -8.54
C ASP A 26 -8.65 9.36 -7.20
N TRP A 27 -7.93 8.24 -7.27
CA TRP A 27 -7.34 7.52 -6.14
C TRP A 27 -5.81 7.48 -6.31
N PRO A 28 -5.09 8.62 -6.05
CA PRO A 28 -3.74 8.83 -6.56
C PRO A 28 -2.63 8.20 -5.72
N GLN A 29 -2.94 7.58 -4.60
CA GLN A 29 -1.96 6.98 -3.68
C GLN A 29 -2.60 5.89 -2.81
N TRP A 30 -1.78 5.14 -2.06
CA TRP A 30 -2.26 4.22 -1.03
C TRP A 30 -3.18 4.94 -0.05
N GLY A 31 -4.36 4.36 0.21
CA GLY A 31 -5.39 4.97 1.06
C GLY A 31 -6.13 6.16 0.43
N GLY A 32 -5.81 6.56 -0.81
CA GLY A 32 -6.46 7.65 -1.55
C GLY A 32 -6.19 9.05 -1.00
N GLN A 33 -5.86 9.16 0.26
CA GLN A 33 -5.65 10.41 1.00
C GLN A 33 -4.49 10.27 2.00
N ASP A 34 -4.02 11.39 2.53
CA ASP A 34 -2.85 11.45 3.41
C ASP A 34 -3.04 10.69 4.72
N SER A 35 -4.24 10.69 5.28
CA SER A 35 -4.61 9.98 6.52
C SER A 35 -4.53 8.46 6.42
N LYS A 36 -4.44 7.91 5.21
CA LYS A 36 -4.47 6.47 4.89
C LYS A 36 -5.68 5.72 5.45
N ASN A 37 -6.73 6.44 5.81
CA ASN A 37 -8.01 5.85 6.16
C ASN A 37 -8.68 5.30 4.89
N MET A 38 -8.91 4.01 4.82
CA MET A 38 -9.41 3.28 3.65
C MET A 38 -10.92 3.50 3.41
N VAL A 39 -11.31 4.78 3.26
CA VAL A 39 -12.71 5.21 3.08
C VAL A 39 -12.82 6.10 1.86
N SER A 40 -13.85 5.87 1.05
CA SER A 40 -14.20 6.69 -0.11
C SER A 40 -15.63 7.22 -0.01
N ASP A 41 -15.85 8.40 -0.55
CA ASP A 41 -17.15 9.05 -0.70
C ASP A 41 -17.93 8.60 -1.97
N ALA A 42 -17.35 7.69 -2.76
CA ALA A 42 -17.97 7.13 -3.95
C ALA A 42 -19.36 6.53 -3.66
N LYS A 43 -20.29 6.71 -4.61
CA LYS A 43 -21.68 6.23 -4.53
C LYS A 43 -22.06 5.42 -5.77
N GLY A 44 -23.16 4.68 -5.69
CA GLY A 44 -23.71 3.92 -6.80
C GLY A 44 -22.92 2.67 -7.18
N LEU A 45 -22.11 2.15 -6.28
CA LEU A 45 -21.32 0.93 -6.52
C LEU A 45 -22.22 -0.31 -6.50
N PRO A 46 -21.98 -1.32 -7.37
CA PRO A 46 -22.78 -2.53 -7.40
C PRO A 46 -22.63 -3.37 -6.12
N ASP A 47 -23.70 -4.00 -5.68
CA ASP A 47 -23.71 -4.91 -4.54
C ASP A 47 -22.98 -6.23 -4.83
N ALA A 48 -22.97 -6.62 -6.09
CA ALA A 48 -22.28 -7.79 -6.61
C ALA A 48 -21.91 -7.61 -8.08
N PHE A 49 -20.94 -8.39 -8.53
CA PHE A 49 -20.60 -8.51 -9.95
C PHE A 49 -20.21 -9.96 -10.26
N ASP A 50 -20.30 -10.32 -11.53
CA ASP A 50 -19.80 -11.60 -12.03
C ASP A 50 -18.48 -11.35 -12.79
N PRO A 51 -17.32 -11.81 -12.29
CA PRO A 51 -16.06 -11.64 -12.99
C PRO A 51 -15.96 -12.44 -14.30
N GLY A 52 -16.96 -13.29 -14.60
CA GLY A 52 -16.96 -14.21 -15.74
C GLY A 52 -16.02 -15.41 -15.56
N GLU A 53 -16.33 -16.54 -16.18
CA GLU A 53 -15.46 -17.72 -16.18
C GLU A 53 -14.38 -17.64 -17.25
N ARG A 54 -13.14 -18.01 -16.91
CA ARG A 54 -12.11 -18.27 -17.91
C ARG A 54 -12.47 -19.56 -18.66
N ARG A 55 -12.92 -19.46 -19.90
CA ARG A 55 -13.12 -20.65 -20.75
C ARG A 55 -11.75 -21.26 -21.07
N SER A 56 -11.55 -22.51 -20.64
CA SER A 56 -10.38 -23.30 -20.98
C SER A 56 -10.21 -23.35 -22.50
N GLY A 57 -9.07 -22.85 -23.01
CA GLY A 57 -8.70 -22.93 -24.44
C GLY A 57 -9.26 -21.85 -25.36
N LYS A 58 -9.98 -20.83 -24.88
CA LYS A 58 -10.46 -19.69 -25.70
C LYS A 58 -9.98 -18.34 -25.14
N THR A 59 -9.53 -17.45 -26.02
CA THR A 59 -9.33 -16.03 -25.74
C THR A 59 -10.70 -15.38 -25.57
N GLY A 60 -11.13 -15.15 -24.32
CA GLY A 60 -12.39 -14.51 -23.98
C GLY A 60 -12.97 -15.09 -22.69
N ARG A 61 -13.57 -14.22 -21.85
CA ARG A 61 -14.40 -14.62 -20.72
C ARG A 61 -15.83 -14.84 -21.17
N ALA A 62 -16.59 -15.68 -20.45
CA ALA A 62 -18.04 -15.68 -20.55
C ALA A 62 -18.58 -14.29 -20.18
N ALA A 63 -19.82 -13.97 -20.58
CA ALA A 63 -20.48 -12.73 -20.25
C ALA A 63 -20.32 -12.42 -18.76
N SER A 64 -19.81 -11.24 -18.45
CA SER A 64 -19.64 -10.72 -17.09
C SER A 64 -20.78 -9.76 -16.79
N LYS A 65 -21.19 -9.67 -15.52
CA LYS A 65 -22.20 -8.70 -15.09
C LYS A 65 -21.56 -7.61 -14.23
N ASN A 66 -21.87 -6.37 -14.50
CA ASN A 66 -21.30 -5.21 -13.81
C ASN A 66 -19.77 -5.08 -13.95
N VAL A 67 -19.14 -5.69 -14.95
CA VAL A 67 -17.71 -5.55 -15.25
C VAL A 67 -17.55 -4.77 -16.54
N LYS A 68 -17.11 -3.52 -16.44
CA LYS A 68 -16.83 -2.65 -17.60
C LYS A 68 -15.71 -3.22 -18.46
N TRP A 69 -14.62 -3.65 -17.82
CA TRP A 69 -13.48 -4.33 -18.45
C TRP A 69 -12.66 -5.10 -17.40
N SER A 70 -11.82 -5.98 -17.87
CA SER A 70 -10.82 -6.67 -17.05
C SER A 70 -9.53 -6.85 -17.82
N VAL A 71 -8.39 -6.71 -17.14
CA VAL A 71 -7.06 -6.83 -17.74
C VAL A 71 -6.18 -7.76 -16.93
N ALA A 72 -5.42 -8.61 -17.66
CA ALA A 72 -4.49 -9.54 -17.04
C ALA A 72 -3.30 -8.76 -16.41
N LEU A 73 -2.89 -9.19 -15.21
CA LEU A 73 -1.67 -8.77 -14.52
C LEU A 73 -0.60 -9.87 -14.59
N GLY A 74 0.35 -9.88 -13.67
CA GLY A 74 1.23 -11.00 -13.41
C GLY A 74 0.49 -12.20 -12.81
N LYS A 75 1.08 -12.83 -11.79
CA LYS A 75 0.41 -13.89 -11.00
C LYS A 75 0.40 -13.63 -9.52
N GLN A 76 1.07 -12.56 -9.08
CA GLN A 76 1.06 -12.09 -7.70
C GLN A 76 1.00 -10.55 -7.69
N THR A 77 -0.05 -10.02 -7.08
CA THR A 77 -0.34 -8.59 -6.96
C THR A 77 -0.73 -8.31 -5.52
N TYR A 78 0.08 -7.52 -4.82
CA TYR A 78 -0.11 -7.14 -3.42
C TYR A 78 -0.38 -5.64 -3.25
N GLY A 79 0.25 -4.79 -4.09
CA GLY A 79 0.00 -3.36 -4.10
C GLY A 79 -1.40 -3.03 -4.65
N GLY A 80 -2.09 -2.08 -4.02
CA GLY A 80 -3.36 -1.56 -4.52
C GLY A 80 -3.18 -0.81 -5.85
N PRO A 81 -4.17 -0.81 -6.75
CA PRO A 81 -4.12 0.02 -7.94
C PRO A 81 -4.25 1.49 -7.57
N VAL A 82 -3.58 2.35 -8.33
CA VAL A 82 -3.69 3.81 -8.27
C VAL A 82 -4.32 4.29 -9.56
N ILE A 83 -5.28 5.17 -9.45
CA ILE A 83 -5.99 5.77 -10.57
C ILE A 83 -5.76 7.28 -10.51
N ALA A 84 -5.14 7.84 -11.53
CA ALA A 84 -4.87 9.26 -11.62
C ALA A 84 -4.69 9.73 -13.06
N GLY A 85 -5.30 10.86 -13.41
CA GLY A 85 -5.16 11.48 -14.71
C GLY A 85 -5.55 10.59 -15.89
N GLY A 86 -6.59 9.76 -15.74
CA GLY A 86 -7.06 8.82 -16.76
C GLY A 86 -6.16 7.59 -16.95
N ARG A 87 -5.27 7.31 -16.01
CA ARG A 87 -4.36 6.16 -16.01
C ARG A 87 -4.49 5.33 -14.75
N ILE A 88 -4.14 4.06 -14.87
CA ILE A 88 -4.09 3.09 -13.78
C ILE A 88 -2.68 2.57 -13.67
N PHE A 89 -2.13 2.59 -12.45
CA PHE A 89 -0.81 2.09 -12.12
C PHE A 89 -0.94 0.95 -11.12
N VAL A 90 -0.35 -0.20 -11.40
CA VAL A 90 -0.43 -1.38 -10.52
C VAL A 90 0.86 -2.17 -10.50
N GLY A 91 1.38 -2.43 -9.29
CA GLY A 91 2.54 -3.28 -9.06
C GLY A 91 2.16 -4.77 -9.11
N THR A 92 2.99 -5.58 -9.75
CA THR A 92 2.81 -7.03 -9.88
C THR A 92 4.15 -7.72 -10.15
N ASN A 93 4.14 -9.03 -10.43
CA ASN A 93 5.30 -9.78 -10.88
C ASN A 93 5.27 -10.08 -12.38
N ASN A 94 6.35 -10.67 -12.91
CA ASN A 94 6.52 -10.96 -14.33
C ASN A 94 6.13 -12.40 -14.75
N ASP A 95 5.33 -13.11 -13.95
CA ASP A 95 4.93 -14.49 -14.28
C ASP A 95 3.94 -14.60 -15.47
N ASN A 96 3.46 -13.44 -15.97
CA ASN A 96 2.69 -13.29 -17.20
C ASN A 96 3.23 -12.08 -17.98
N PRO A 97 4.42 -12.19 -18.59
CA PRO A 97 5.12 -11.06 -19.19
C PRO A 97 4.35 -10.46 -20.37
N ARG A 98 4.21 -9.14 -20.39
CA ARG A 98 3.62 -8.36 -21.50
C ARG A 98 4.56 -8.32 -22.70
N ASP A 99 5.86 -8.29 -22.44
CA ASP A 99 6.88 -8.29 -23.46
C ASP A 99 7.83 -9.49 -23.23
N ARG A 100 7.99 -10.32 -24.25
CA ARG A 100 8.82 -11.53 -24.21
C ARG A 100 10.33 -11.25 -24.06
N LYS A 101 10.77 -10.00 -24.28
CA LYS A 101 12.16 -9.61 -24.02
C LYS A 101 12.49 -9.64 -22.52
N TYR A 102 11.48 -9.48 -21.64
CA TYR A 102 11.62 -9.56 -20.20
C TYR A 102 11.21 -10.95 -19.69
N ARG A 103 12.18 -11.80 -19.43
CA ARG A 103 11.95 -13.17 -18.92
C ARG A 103 12.37 -13.30 -17.47
N GLY A 104 11.79 -14.29 -16.80
CA GLY A 104 12.14 -14.68 -15.43
C GLY A 104 11.40 -13.87 -14.36
N ASP A 105 11.74 -14.16 -13.11
CA ASP A 105 11.16 -13.51 -11.94
C ASP A 105 11.64 -12.05 -11.83
N ARG A 106 10.70 -11.11 -11.91
CA ARG A 106 10.94 -9.66 -11.88
C ARG A 106 9.79 -8.95 -11.20
N GLY A 107 10.08 -7.78 -10.64
CA GLY A 107 9.05 -6.82 -10.28
C GLY A 107 8.58 -6.05 -11.52
N VAL A 108 7.29 -5.76 -11.59
CA VAL A 108 6.69 -4.98 -12.69
C VAL A 108 5.73 -3.95 -12.12
N LEU A 109 5.84 -2.71 -12.56
CA LEU A 109 4.77 -1.72 -12.47
C LEU A 109 4.16 -1.58 -13.87
N MET A 110 2.86 -1.80 -13.99
CA MET A 110 2.11 -1.65 -15.24
C MET A 110 1.29 -0.38 -15.24
N CYS A 111 1.24 0.31 -16.38
CA CYS A 111 0.36 1.43 -16.63
C CYS A 111 -0.67 1.09 -17.70
N PHE A 112 -1.94 1.40 -17.44
CA PHE A 112 -3.06 1.19 -18.35
C PHE A 112 -3.86 2.48 -18.52
N ARG A 113 -4.56 2.63 -19.66
CA ARG A 113 -5.58 3.66 -19.82
C ARG A 113 -6.81 3.29 -18.99
N GLU A 114 -7.35 4.23 -18.24
CA GLU A 114 -8.48 4.00 -17.34
C GLU A 114 -9.78 3.63 -18.07
N SER A 115 -10.02 4.22 -19.25
CA SER A 115 -11.28 4.06 -20.00
C SER A 115 -11.55 2.63 -20.46
N ASP A 116 -10.51 1.91 -20.89
CA ASP A 116 -10.59 0.66 -21.64
C ASP A 116 -9.53 -0.40 -21.28
N ALA A 117 -8.64 -0.08 -20.32
CA ALA A 117 -7.52 -0.91 -19.90
C ALA A 117 -6.47 -1.17 -21.00
N GLU A 118 -6.37 -0.30 -22.02
CA GLU A 118 -5.26 -0.37 -22.96
C GLU A 118 -3.93 -0.29 -22.22
N PHE A 119 -3.04 -1.24 -22.50
CA PHE A 119 -1.69 -1.27 -21.94
C PHE A 119 -0.85 -0.15 -22.56
N LEU A 120 -0.34 0.74 -21.70
CA LEU A 120 0.46 1.89 -22.13
C LEU A 120 1.95 1.58 -22.01
N TRP A 121 2.42 1.27 -20.81
CA TRP A 121 3.83 0.96 -20.57
C TRP A 121 4.04 0.15 -19.27
N GLN A 122 5.26 -0.31 -19.07
CA GLN A 122 5.69 -1.00 -17.85
C GLN A 122 7.11 -0.63 -17.45
N LEU A 123 7.35 -0.57 -16.13
CA LEU A 123 8.66 -0.64 -15.52
C LEU A 123 8.95 -2.10 -15.17
N VAL A 124 10.07 -2.66 -15.61
CA VAL A 124 10.47 -4.03 -15.30
C VAL A 124 11.77 -4.04 -14.52
N VAL A 125 11.74 -4.55 -13.29
CA VAL A 125 12.85 -4.48 -12.33
C VAL A 125 13.37 -5.89 -12.02
N PRO A 126 14.67 -6.17 -12.23
CA PRO A 126 15.25 -7.46 -11.88
C PRO A 126 15.11 -7.80 -10.39
N LYS A 127 15.02 -9.08 -10.07
CA LYS A 127 15.03 -9.56 -8.67
C LYS A 127 16.39 -9.31 -8.01
N MET A 128 16.36 -9.03 -6.70
CA MET A 128 17.52 -9.17 -5.84
C MET A 128 17.65 -10.65 -5.43
N ARG A 129 18.76 -11.29 -5.78
CA ARG A 129 19.00 -12.69 -5.43
C ARG A 129 19.54 -12.82 -4.01
N ALA A 130 19.06 -13.83 -3.30
CA ALA A 130 19.66 -14.22 -2.03
C ALA A 130 21.12 -14.67 -2.24
N GLY A 131 22.00 -14.33 -1.30
CA GLY A 131 23.40 -14.73 -1.30
C GLY A 131 24.07 -14.44 0.04
N GLY A 132 24.93 -15.35 0.52
CA GLY A 132 25.58 -15.20 1.80
C GLY A 132 24.60 -14.97 2.95
N LYS A 133 24.71 -13.84 3.65
CA LYS A 133 23.80 -13.44 4.73
C LYS A 133 22.59 -12.63 4.24
N PHE A 134 22.53 -12.30 2.95
CA PHE A 134 21.47 -11.50 2.36
C PHE A 134 20.27 -12.38 1.95
N ASN A 135 19.05 -12.02 2.35
CA ASN A 135 17.83 -12.76 2.00
C ASN A 135 17.42 -12.58 0.53
N GLY A 136 17.79 -11.47 -0.10
CA GLY A 136 17.22 -11.06 -1.37
C GLY A 136 15.79 -10.56 -1.21
N ASP A 137 15.09 -10.34 -2.32
CA ASP A 137 13.65 -10.16 -2.30
C ASP A 137 12.95 -11.52 -2.52
N PHE A 138 11.80 -11.68 -1.90
CA PHE A 138 11.09 -12.96 -1.87
C PHE A 138 10.69 -13.39 -3.30
N ALA A 139 10.84 -14.69 -3.59
CA ALA A 139 10.54 -15.23 -4.91
C ALA A 139 9.11 -14.88 -5.36
N LYS A 140 8.97 -14.40 -6.58
CA LYS A 140 7.72 -14.07 -7.26
C LYS A 140 6.87 -12.94 -6.69
N LEU A 141 7.29 -12.23 -5.64
CA LEU A 141 6.48 -11.13 -5.08
C LEU A 141 6.26 -9.97 -6.06
N GLY A 142 7.28 -9.60 -6.80
CA GLY A 142 7.21 -8.45 -7.69
C GLY A 142 7.30 -7.10 -6.97
N ILE A 143 6.72 -6.04 -7.55
CA ILE A 143 6.57 -4.73 -6.90
C ILE A 143 5.32 -4.78 -6.02
N CYS A 144 5.51 -4.76 -4.70
CA CYS A 144 4.44 -4.81 -3.71
C CYS A 144 3.98 -3.43 -3.24
N ALA A 145 4.81 -2.40 -3.38
CA ALA A 145 4.47 -1.03 -3.01
C ALA A 145 3.36 -0.48 -3.92
N THR A 146 2.40 0.22 -3.33
CA THR A 146 1.43 1.02 -4.08
C THR A 146 2.12 2.31 -4.52
N PRO A 147 2.08 2.69 -5.81
CA PRO A 147 2.65 3.96 -6.26
C PRO A 147 1.87 5.16 -5.73
N ALA A 148 2.45 6.35 -5.89
CA ALA A 148 1.75 7.63 -5.72
C ALA A 148 1.95 8.47 -6.98
N VAL A 149 0.89 9.16 -7.42
CA VAL A 149 0.89 9.95 -8.65
C VAL A 149 0.49 11.39 -8.35
N GLU A 150 1.27 12.32 -8.85
CA GLU A 150 0.98 13.75 -8.81
C GLU A 150 1.35 14.41 -10.14
N GLY A 151 0.36 14.97 -10.82
CA GLY A 151 0.56 15.58 -12.13
C GLY A 151 1.14 14.60 -13.15
N LYS A 152 2.30 14.92 -13.71
CA LYS A 152 3.00 14.08 -14.70
C LYS A 152 4.01 13.09 -14.09
N ARG A 153 3.99 12.87 -12.78
CA ARG A 153 4.99 12.05 -12.08
C ARG A 153 4.33 10.91 -11.30
N CYS A 154 4.92 9.72 -11.44
CA CYS A 154 4.57 8.52 -10.68
C CYS A 154 5.77 8.10 -9.84
N TYR A 155 5.57 7.93 -8.53
CA TYR A 155 6.61 7.55 -7.57
C TYR A 155 6.32 6.18 -7.01
N VAL A 156 7.31 5.31 -6.96
CA VAL A 156 7.15 3.95 -6.43
C VAL A 156 8.44 3.43 -5.78
N VAL A 157 8.28 2.63 -4.73
CA VAL A 157 9.38 1.82 -4.19
C VAL A 157 9.44 0.52 -4.98
N THR A 158 10.58 0.23 -5.57
CA THR A 158 10.79 -1.01 -6.33
C THR A 158 11.19 -2.16 -5.44
N ASN A 159 11.05 -3.39 -5.92
CA ASN A 159 11.53 -4.59 -5.24
C ASN A 159 13.06 -4.61 -5.01
N ARG A 160 13.81 -3.66 -5.57
CA ARG A 160 15.25 -3.48 -5.35
C ARG A 160 15.58 -2.42 -4.28
N CYS A 161 14.66 -2.13 -3.39
CA CYS A 161 14.88 -1.14 -2.33
C CYS A 161 15.28 0.25 -2.87
N ALA A 162 14.72 0.63 -4.02
CA ALA A 162 14.95 1.94 -4.62
C ALA A 162 13.63 2.68 -4.82
N VAL A 163 13.64 3.98 -4.53
CA VAL A 163 12.56 4.90 -4.89
C VAL A 163 12.83 5.41 -6.30
N VAL A 164 11.84 5.33 -7.18
CA VAL A 164 11.93 5.86 -8.53
C VAL A 164 10.81 6.85 -8.81
N CYS A 165 11.14 7.91 -9.53
CA CYS A 165 10.20 8.84 -10.14
C CYS A 165 10.13 8.53 -11.62
N LEU A 166 8.92 8.33 -12.13
CA LEU A 166 8.64 7.98 -13.52
C LEU A 166 7.82 9.08 -14.18
N ASP A 167 8.01 9.28 -15.48
CA ASP A 167 7.03 10.00 -16.29
C ASP A 167 5.77 9.15 -16.48
N VAL A 168 4.58 9.75 -16.36
CA VAL A 168 3.31 9.03 -16.51
C VAL A 168 3.02 8.59 -17.95
N GLU A 169 3.73 9.17 -18.94
CA GLU A 169 3.63 8.79 -20.36
C GLU A 169 4.58 7.62 -20.71
N GLY A 170 5.56 7.30 -19.82
CA GLY A 170 6.66 6.38 -20.15
C GLY A 170 7.52 6.93 -21.29
N LEU A 171 8.20 6.05 -22.02
CA LEU A 171 9.05 6.45 -23.16
C LEU A 171 8.26 6.79 -24.44
N ALA A 172 6.93 6.88 -24.38
CA ALA A 172 6.11 7.21 -25.55
C ALA A 172 6.30 8.67 -26.02
N ASN A 173 6.64 9.59 -25.12
CA ASN A 173 6.93 11.01 -25.41
C ASN A 173 8.43 11.34 -25.50
N GLY A 174 9.31 10.36 -25.31
CA GLY A 174 10.76 10.51 -25.27
C GLY A 174 11.35 9.98 -23.97
N ASN A 175 12.63 10.22 -23.75
CA ASN A 175 13.33 9.96 -22.50
C ASN A 175 13.62 11.31 -21.83
N ASP A 176 12.83 11.64 -20.82
CA ASP A 176 12.86 12.91 -20.11
C ASP A 176 13.74 12.82 -18.84
N GLY A 177 14.30 13.96 -18.44
CA GLY A 177 15.05 14.06 -17.20
C GLY A 177 16.52 13.67 -17.28
N PRO A 178 17.23 13.71 -16.13
CA PRO A 178 18.67 13.46 -16.06
C PRO A 178 19.04 11.96 -16.08
N PHE A 179 18.08 11.05 -15.84
CA PHE A 179 18.33 9.62 -15.85
C PHE A 179 18.07 9.06 -17.25
N THR A 180 19.09 8.55 -17.92
CA THR A 180 19.02 8.05 -19.30
C THR A 180 19.56 6.62 -19.44
N ASP A 181 19.61 5.87 -18.31
CA ASP A 181 20.28 4.56 -18.22
C ASP A 181 19.29 3.43 -17.88
N GLU A 182 18.01 3.56 -18.32
CA GLU A 182 16.94 2.58 -18.07
C GLU A 182 17.32 1.20 -18.63
N ALA A 183 17.85 1.19 -19.85
CA ALA A 183 18.29 -0.05 -20.52
C ALA A 183 19.32 -0.81 -19.68
N GLN A 184 20.22 -0.08 -19.04
CA GLN A 184 21.24 -0.61 -18.17
C GLN A 184 20.71 -1.02 -16.80
N SER A 185 19.75 -0.26 -16.22
CA SER A 185 19.34 -0.41 -14.83
C SER A 185 18.22 -1.40 -14.61
N TYR A 186 17.30 -1.53 -15.56
CA TYR A 186 16.06 -2.29 -15.38
C TYR A 186 15.79 -3.35 -16.45
N ALA A 187 16.41 -3.22 -17.60
CA ALA A 187 16.20 -4.14 -18.70
C ALA A 187 17.05 -5.41 -18.65
N TRP A 188 17.96 -5.55 -17.68
CA TRP A 188 18.97 -6.59 -17.70
C TRP A 188 18.46 -8.01 -17.49
N PRO A 189 18.99 -8.97 -18.28
CA PRO A 189 18.98 -10.36 -17.91
C PRO A 189 20.13 -10.62 -16.92
N ILE A 190 19.83 -10.75 -15.70
CA ILE A 190 20.34 -11.68 -14.70
C ILE A 190 21.83 -12.07 -14.76
N GLY A 191 22.64 -11.52 -13.89
CA GLY A 191 24.03 -11.91 -13.62
C GLY A 191 24.55 -11.30 -12.32
N GLU A 192 23.65 -10.96 -11.36
CA GLU A 192 24.04 -10.28 -10.14
C GLU A 192 24.70 -11.24 -9.14
N LYS A 193 25.90 -10.90 -8.72
CA LYS A 193 26.55 -11.53 -7.56
C LYS A 193 26.46 -10.55 -6.40
N TYR A 194 25.95 -11.02 -5.25
CA TYR A 194 26.04 -10.27 -4.00
C TYR A 194 27.36 -10.63 -3.33
N ILE A 195 28.15 -9.61 -3.04
CA ILE A 195 29.33 -9.73 -2.20
C ILE A 195 28.90 -9.29 -0.81
N ASP A 196 29.06 -10.15 0.18
CA ASP A 196 28.98 -9.79 1.60
C ASP A 196 30.14 -8.84 1.92
N ASP A 197 29.91 -7.55 1.75
CA ASP A 197 30.86 -6.50 2.11
C ASP A 197 30.48 -5.98 3.50
N PRO A 198 31.46 -5.82 4.43
CA PRO A 198 31.20 -5.14 5.71
C PRO A 198 30.63 -3.71 5.57
N ALA A 199 30.81 -3.08 4.41
CA ALA A 199 30.28 -1.76 4.07
C ALA A 199 28.89 -1.81 3.38
N GLY A 200 28.26 -3.00 3.27
CA GLY A 200 26.95 -3.18 2.68
C GLY A 200 26.87 -4.24 1.60
N PRO A 201 25.67 -4.76 1.32
CA PRO A 201 25.50 -5.70 0.22
C PRO A 201 25.81 -4.97 -1.09
N ARG A 202 26.96 -5.24 -1.66
CA ARG A 202 27.31 -4.75 -3.00
C ARG A 202 26.75 -5.70 -4.04
N VAL A 203 25.89 -5.17 -4.87
CA VAL A 203 25.45 -5.84 -6.10
C VAL A 203 26.57 -5.64 -7.15
N VAL A 204 27.34 -6.68 -7.41
CA VAL A 204 28.22 -6.70 -8.58
C VAL A 204 27.35 -7.05 -9.78
N ARG A 205 27.17 -6.10 -10.67
CA ARG A 205 26.46 -6.28 -11.91
C ARG A 205 27.36 -6.99 -12.91
N ASP A 206 26.88 -8.11 -13.46
CA ASP A 206 27.34 -8.59 -14.75
C ASP A 206 26.59 -7.79 -15.81
N PRO A 207 27.27 -6.95 -16.60
CA PRO A 207 26.65 -6.11 -17.61
C PRO A 207 26.17 -6.93 -18.82
N GLY A 208 25.29 -7.89 -18.64
CA GLY A 208 24.62 -8.56 -19.74
C GLY A 208 24.20 -7.56 -20.83
N LYS A 209 23.85 -8.04 -22.02
CA LYS A 209 23.47 -7.13 -23.12
C LYS A 209 22.25 -6.30 -22.74
N PRO A 210 22.28 -4.96 -22.83
CA PRO A 210 21.13 -4.09 -22.55
C PRO A 210 19.94 -4.50 -23.43
N VAL A 211 18.75 -4.48 -22.89
CA VAL A 211 17.53 -4.72 -23.68
C VAL A 211 17.19 -3.44 -24.45
N LYS A 212 16.85 -3.58 -25.73
CA LYS A 212 16.36 -2.44 -26.51
C LYS A 212 15.02 -1.97 -25.95
N LEU A 213 14.96 -0.74 -25.48
CA LEU A 213 13.75 -0.08 -24.98
C LEU A 213 12.88 0.42 -26.14
N GLY A 214 11.61 0.66 -25.85
CA GLY A 214 10.62 1.18 -26.78
C GLY A 214 9.51 1.96 -26.07
N PRO A 215 8.52 2.47 -26.81
CA PRO A 215 7.47 3.34 -26.26
C PRO A 215 6.63 2.74 -25.12
N THR A 216 6.64 1.40 -25.00
CA THR A 216 5.91 0.68 -23.93
C THR A 216 6.76 0.38 -22.70
N ASP A 217 7.94 0.97 -22.60
CA ASP A 217 8.79 0.90 -21.40
C ASP A 217 8.68 2.19 -20.60
N ALA A 218 8.95 2.12 -19.30
CA ALA A 218 8.89 3.27 -18.40
C ALA A 218 10.06 4.23 -18.65
N ASP A 219 9.81 5.51 -18.50
CA ASP A 219 10.78 6.58 -18.43
C ASP A 219 11.08 6.94 -16.97
N ILE A 220 12.35 6.86 -16.56
CA ILE A 220 12.80 7.14 -15.19
C ILE A 220 13.40 8.54 -15.14
N ILE A 221 12.76 9.42 -14.39
CA ILE A 221 13.25 10.79 -14.20
C ILE A 221 14.42 10.84 -13.21
N TRP A 222 14.29 10.09 -12.10
CA TRP A 222 15.36 9.93 -11.12
C TRP A 222 15.15 8.66 -10.29
N ARG A 223 16.24 8.21 -9.64
CA ARG A 223 16.27 7.05 -8.76
C ARG A 223 17.06 7.36 -7.49
N PHE A 224 16.54 6.94 -6.35
CA PHE A 224 17.21 6.94 -5.05
C PHE A 224 17.37 5.50 -4.54
N ASP A 225 18.59 5.03 -4.43
CA ASP A 225 18.93 3.67 -3.98
C ASP A 225 19.14 3.66 -2.47
N MET A 226 18.15 3.19 -1.69
CA MET A 226 18.21 3.23 -0.22
C MET A 226 19.31 2.34 0.35
N MET A 227 19.69 1.25 -0.32
CA MET A 227 20.78 0.39 0.13
C MET A 227 22.13 1.13 0.05
N LYS A 228 22.32 1.92 -1.01
CA LYS A 228 23.55 2.66 -1.26
C LYS A 228 23.61 3.97 -0.49
N GLU A 229 22.52 4.75 -0.50
CA GLU A 229 22.51 6.13 -0.03
C GLU A 229 22.33 6.25 1.49
N VAL A 230 21.62 5.27 2.11
CA VAL A 230 21.30 5.27 3.55
C VAL A 230 21.53 3.93 4.23
N SER A 231 22.33 3.05 3.63
CA SER A 231 22.77 1.77 4.21
C SER A 231 21.62 0.90 4.71
N VAL A 232 20.56 0.72 3.92
CA VAL A 232 19.44 -0.14 4.28
C VAL A 232 19.74 -1.59 3.92
N TRP A 233 19.38 -2.52 4.81
CA TRP A 233 19.38 -3.95 4.55
C TRP A 233 17.94 -4.45 4.40
N PRO A 234 17.43 -4.54 3.15
CA PRO A 234 16.05 -4.92 2.95
C PRO A 234 15.78 -6.37 3.35
N GLN A 235 14.68 -6.56 4.07
CA GLN A 235 14.20 -7.86 4.49
C GLN A 235 12.98 -8.27 3.65
N ASP A 236 13.09 -9.38 2.91
CA ASP A 236 12.08 -10.05 2.10
C ASP A 236 11.40 -9.20 1.02
N ALA A 237 10.87 -8.04 1.34
CA ALA A 237 10.15 -7.15 0.43
C ALA A 237 10.38 -5.67 0.73
N SER A 238 10.39 -4.85 -0.32
CA SER A 238 10.33 -3.39 -0.22
C SER A 238 8.90 -2.95 -0.55
N SER A 239 8.01 -2.97 0.45
CA SER A 239 6.57 -2.80 0.26
C SER A 239 6.01 -1.47 0.73
N CYS A 240 6.83 -0.60 1.34
CA CYS A 240 6.40 0.72 1.76
C CYS A 240 5.88 1.55 0.58
N SER A 241 4.67 2.09 0.70
CA SER A 241 4.09 3.02 -0.27
C SER A 241 4.54 4.43 0.05
N VAL A 242 4.89 5.19 -0.99
CA VAL A 242 5.34 6.59 -0.83
C VAL A 242 4.17 7.50 -0.46
N LEU A 243 4.49 8.62 0.20
CA LEU A 243 3.53 9.67 0.51
C LEU A 243 4.10 11.02 0.08
N ILE A 244 3.30 11.80 -0.67
CA ILE A 244 3.69 13.09 -1.24
C ILE A 244 3.02 14.21 -0.44
N ARG A 245 3.78 15.25 -0.08
CA ARG A 245 3.23 16.50 0.44
C ARG A 245 4.13 17.68 0.11
N GLY A 246 3.58 18.68 -0.56
CA GLY A 246 4.40 19.80 -1.04
C GLY A 246 5.55 19.30 -1.90
N ASP A 247 6.79 19.68 -1.59
CA ASP A 247 7.98 19.22 -2.29
C ASP A 247 8.62 17.96 -1.69
N TYR A 248 8.01 17.41 -0.64
CA TYR A 248 8.53 16.26 0.09
C TYR A 248 7.91 14.94 -0.37
N LEU A 249 8.75 13.92 -0.39
CA LEU A 249 8.39 12.53 -0.57
C LEU A 249 8.82 11.74 0.66
N TYR A 250 7.89 11.23 1.45
CA TYR A 250 8.18 10.44 2.65
C TYR A 250 8.13 8.96 2.30
N VAL A 251 9.18 8.24 2.71
CA VAL A 251 9.34 6.82 2.39
C VAL A 251 9.88 6.07 3.59
N GLY A 252 9.20 5.00 4.00
CA GLY A 252 9.74 4.04 4.96
C GLY A 252 10.82 3.17 4.32
N THR A 253 11.86 2.86 5.07
CA THR A 253 12.92 1.96 4.61
C THR A 253 12.59 0.52 4.97
N PRO A 254 12.87 -0.47 4.11
CA PRO A 254 12.62 -1.88 4.42
C PRO A 254 13.77 -2.51 5.23
N ASN A 255 14.45 -1.73 6.10
CA ASN A 255 15.56 -2.26 6.91
C ASN A 255 15.10 -3.41 7.82
N GLY A 256 15.92 -4.42 8.01
CA GLY A 256 15.55 -5.56 8.82
C GLY A 256 16.71 -6.48 9.17
N VAL A 257 16.39 -7.73 9.50
CA VAL A 257 17.33 -8.74 9.93
C VAL A 257 18.03 -9.44 8.77
N ASP A 258 19.18 -10.04 9.03
CA ASP A 258 19.86 -10.91 8.06
C ASP A 258 19.17 -12.29 7.93
N ARG A 259 19.64 -13.12 7.01
CA ARG A 259 19.09 -14.47 6.74
C ARG A 259 19.07 -15.40 7.96
N SER A 260 19.89 -15.15 8.96
CA SER A 260 19.87 -15.91 10.22
C SER A 260 18.74 -15.51 11.16
N HIS A 261 18.10 -14.37 10.93
CA HIS A 261 17.12 -13.70 11.80
C HIS A 261 17.66 -13.39 13.22
N ASN A 262 18.99 -13.29 13.36
CA ASN A 262 19.64 -13.03 14.65
C ASN A 262 20.38 -11.70 14.70
N ARG A 263 20.60 -11.07 13.57
CA ARG A 263 21.39 -9.86 13.45
C ARG A 263 20.69 -8.84 12.57
N ILE A 264 20.74 -7.58 12.94
CA ILE A 264 20.40 -6.44 12.11
C ILE A 264 21.72 -5.89 11.55
N PRO A 265 22.01 -6.04 10.25
CA PRO A 265 23.30 -5.67 9.67
C PRO A 265 23.59 -4.17 9.77
N TYR A 266 22.54 -3.34 9.63
CA TYR A 266 22.63 -1.87 9.67
C TYR A 266 21.70 -1.30 10.73
N PRO A 267 22.12 -1.32 12.01
CA PRO A 267 21.31 -0.78 13.10
C PRO A 267 21.17 0.77 13.05
N ASP A 268 22.08 1.44 12.36
CA ASP A 268 22.05 2.90 12.20
C ASP A 268 21.24 3.36 10.97
N ALA A 269 20.69 2.43 10.17
CA ALA A 269 19.84 2.79 9.03
C ALA A 269 18.56 3.49 9.51
N PRO A 270 18.16 4.59 8.83
CA PRO A 270 16.96 5.32 9.21
C PRO A 270 15.70 4.47 8.94
N MET A 271 14.66 4.66 9.74
CA MET A 271 13.35 4.08 9.54
C MET A 271 12.58 4.79 8.42
N LEU A 272 12.79 6.11 8.29
CA LEU A 272 12.14 6.99 7.32
C LEU A 272 13.17 7.89 6.63
N VAL A 273 12.96 8.11 5.34
CA VAL A 273 13.69 9.11 4.56
C VAL A 273 12.71 10.14 3.98
N VAL A 274 13.16 11.38 3.86
CA VAL A 274 12.47 12.46 3.15
C VAL A 274 13.30 12.83 1.93
N LEU A 275 12.70 12.73 0.76
CA LEU A 275 13.33 13.09 -0.50
C LEU A 275 12.67 14.35 -1.08
N ASN A 276 13.43 15.14 -1.83
CA ASN A 276 12.85 16.13 -2.72
C ASN A 276 12.17 15.41 -3.88
N LYS A 277 10.87 15.60 -4.07
CA LYS A 277 10.10 14.86 -5.09
C LYS A 277 10.53 15.15 -6.52
N HIS A 278 11.11 16.32 -6.79
CA HIS A 278 11.52 16.73 -8.13
C HIS A 278 12.89 16.14 -8.54
N THR A 279 13.79 15.94 -7.56
CA THR A 279 15.19 15.59 -7.84
C THR A 279 15.63 14.24 -7.26
N GLY A 280 14.84 13.64 -6.36
CA GLY A 280 15.23 12.44 -5.61
C GLY A 280 16.31 12.68 -4.55
N LYS A 281 16.74 13.94 -4.33
CA LYS A 281 17.76 14.27 -3.33
C LYS A 281 17.27 13.99 -1.92
N LEU A 282 18.09 13.31 -1.10
CA LEU A 282 17.84 13.12 0.33
C LEU A 282 17.84 14.47 1.05
N LEU A 283 16.74 14.80 1.71
CA LEU A 283 16.57 16.02 2.48
C LEU A 283 16.72 15.77 3.98
N ALA A 284 16.12 14.67 4.49
CA ALA A 284 16.16 14.36 5.90
C ALA A 284 15.97 12.85 6.17
N VAL A 285 16.32 12.45 7.39
CA VAL A 285 16.06 11.12 7.95
C VAL A 285 15.39 11.27 9.31
N ASP A 286 14.75 10.22 9.81
CA ASP A 286 14.19 10.22 11.16
C ASP A 286 15.26 10.16 12.26
N ASN A 287 14.86 10.49 13.50
CA ASN A 287 15.73 10.45 14.68
C ASN A 287 15.26 9.44 15.74
N ALA A 288 14.43 8.47 15.36
CA ALA A 288 13.89 7.49 16.32
C ALA A 288 14.92 6.43 16.75
N GLY A 289 15.93 6.15 15.90
CA GLY A 289 17.04 5.24 16.22
C GLY A 289 16.55 3.85 16.62
N ILE A 290 15.68 3.23 15.78
CA ILE A 290 15.06 1.94 16.14
C ILE A 290 15.85 0.71 15.66
N GLY A 291 16.93 0.92 14.90
CA GLY A 291 17.53 -0.15 14.11
C GLY A 291 17.96 -1.37 14.91
N ASP A 292 18.41 -1.22 16.14
CA ASP A 292 18.78 -2.33 17.03
C ASP A 292 17.56 -3.04 17.67
N ARG A 293 16.37 -2.45 17.56
CA ARG A 293 15.12 -2.94 18.16
C ARG A 293 14.16 -3.59 17.17
N ILE A 294 14.47 -3.59 15.87
CA ILE A 294 13.64 -4.22 14.83
C ILE A 294 13.52 -5.72 15.13
N TYR A 295 12.29 -6.21 15.21
CA TYR A 295 12.05 -7.64 15.46
C TYR A 295 12.33 -8.51 14.23
N HIS A 296 11.91 -8.04 13.05
CA HIS A 296 12.09 -8.76 11.79
C HIS A 296 12.37 -7.82 10.61
N GLY A 297 11.40 -7.02 10.18
CA GLY A 297 11.55 -6.07 9.08
C GLY A 297 10.63 -4.88 9.24
N GLN A 298 10.71 -3.94 8.29
CA GLN A 298 9.89 -2.74 8.25
C GLN A 298 9.12 -2.70 6.93
N TRP A 299 7.79 -2.73 7.00
CA TRP A 299 6.91 -2.82 5.82
C TRP A 299 5.72 -1.85 5.87
N SER A 300 5.59 -1.09 6.94
CA SER A 300 4.54 -0.07 7.07
C SER A 300 4.71 1.05 6.06
N SER A 301 3.67 1.84 5.85
CA SER A 301 3.71 3.04 5.02
C SER A 301 3.38 4.28 5.86
N PRO A 302 3.90 5.46 5.50
CA PRO A 302 3.62 6.68 6.25
C PRO A 302 2.20 7.17 6.00
N SER A 303 1.63 7.84 7.00
CA SER A 303 0.39 8.63 6.89
C SER A 303 0.59 10.03 7.47
N LEU A 304 -0.24 10.99 7.05
CA LEU A 304 -0.15 12.38 7.49
C LEU A 304 -1.52 12.89 7.96
N ALA A 305 -1.49 13.77 8.95
CA ALA A 305 -2.65 14.57 9.31
C ALA A 305 -2.27 15.87 10.02
N THR A 306 -3.15 16.84 9.97
CA THR A 306 -3.03 18.06 10.79
C THR A 306 -3.68 17.84 12.15
N VAL A 307 -2.90 18.00 13.22
CA VAL A 307 -3.30 17.84 14.61
C VAL A 307 -2.96 19.14 15.35
N ASN A 308 -3.95 19.83 15.89
CA ASN A 308 -3.77 21.11 16.59
C ASN A 308 -2.95 22.14 15.76
N GLY A 309 -3.22 22.24 14.47
CA GLY A 309 -2.53 23.16 13.55
C GLY A 309 -1.14 22.74 13.10
N ARG A 310 -0.62 21.60 13.58
CA ARG A 310 0.68 21.02 13.20
C ARG A 310 0.48 19.79 12.33
N THR A 311 1.22 19.69 11.23
CA THR A 311 1.19 18.49 10.41
C THR A 311 2.12 17.43 10.98
N LEU A 312 1.56 16.27 11.30
CA LEU A 312 2.28 15.11 11.83
C LEU A 312 2.33 13.99 10.81
N LEU A 313 3.50 13.37 10.71
CA LEU A 313 3.76 12.16 9.94
C LEU A 313 3.73 10.96 10.90
N PHE A 314 2.86 9.99 10.66
CA PHE A 314 2.75 8.76 11.45
C PHE A 314 3.40 7.60 10.71
N TYR A 315 4.09 6.73 11.46
CA TYR A 315 4.71 5.53 10.90
C TYR A 315 4.75 4.38 11.91
N GLY A 316 4.53 3.16 11.41
CA GLY A 316 4.62 1.93 12.20
C GLY A 316 6.02 1.33 12.13
N GLY A 317 6.69 1.23 13.27
CA GLY A 317 8.05 0.68 13.36
C GLY A 317 8.10 -0.85 13.37
N GLY A 318 9.21 -1.39 12.87
CA GLY A 318 9.55 -2.82 12.98
C GLY A 318 9.82 -3.28 14.42
N ASP A 319 9.88 -2.36 15.37
CA ASP A 319 9.99 -2.59 16.82
C ASP A 319 8.62 -2.59 17.54
N GLY A 320 7.53 -2.47 16.80
CA GLY A 320 6.17 -2.48 17.33
C GLY A 320 5.70 -1.17 17.95
N PHE A 321 6.46 -0.09 17.78
CA PHE A 321 6.03 1.25 18.16
C PHE A 321 5.40 1.99 16.97
N CYS A 322 4.33 2.72 17.22
CA CYS A 322 3.85 3.76 16.33
C CYS A 322 4.52 5.09 16.70
N TYR A 323 5.04 5.77 15.70
CA TYR A 323 5.76 7.03 15.84
C TYR A 323 5.01 8.17 15.17
N ALA A 324 5.10 9.37 15.75
CA ALA A 324 4.73 10.59 15.07
C ALA A 324 5.93 11.53 14.99
N PHE A 325 6.13 12.08 13.81
CA PHE A 325 7.16 13.07 13.55
C PHE A 325 6.54 14.39 13.11
N ASP A 326 7.27 15.48 13.28
CA ASP A 326 6.97 16.70 12.58
C ASP A 326 7.15 16.45 11.07
N ALA A 327 6.13 16.76 10.27
CA ALA A 327 6.22 16.55 8.84
C ALA A 327 7.21 17.50 8.17
N GLU A 328 7.43 18.69 8.74
CA GLU A 328 8.46 19.62 8.26
C GLU A 328 9.82 19.21 8.82
N PRO A 329 10.77 18.75 7.98
CA PRO A 329 12.10 18.36 8.46
C PRO A 329 12.91 19.57 8.91
N GLU A 330 13.65 19.42 10.01
CA GLU A 330 14.67 20.37 10.38
C GLU A 330 15.80 20.33 9.33
N PRO A 331 16.27 21.46 8.81
CA PRO A 331 17.25 21.48 7.74
C PRO A 331 18.59 20.90 8.18
N GLY A 332 19.25 20.20 7.28
CA GLY A 332 20.59 19.65 7.49
C GLY A 332 21.66 20.74 7.59
N LYS A 333 22.77 20.43 8.23
CA LYS A 333 23.94 21.31 8.38
C LYS A 333 25.20 20.59 7.93
N GLY A 334 26.15 21.34 7.35
CA GLY A 334 27.47 20.80 6.99
C GLY A 334 27.42 19.65 5.98
N GLY A 335 26.49 19.69 5.02
CA GLY A 335 26.35 18.64 4.00
C GLY A 335 25.64 17.37 4.46
N LYS A 336 25.24 17.27 5.74
CA LYS A 336 24.44 16.15 6.27
C LYS A 336 22.96 16.36 6.00
N PRO A 337 22.17 15.26 5.85
CA PRO A 337 20.72 15.36 5.77
C PRO A 337 20.12 16.05 7.01
N GLY A 338 18.96 16.66 6.84
CA GLY A 338 18.13 17.17 7.91
C GLY A 338 17.52 16.06 8.78
N THR A 339 16.65 16.43 9.71
CA THR A 339 16.07 15.50 10.67
C THR A 339 14.55 15.63 10.71
N LEU A 340 13.84 14.50 10.61
CA LEU A 340 12.45 14.39 11.03
C LEU A 340 12.41 14.26 12.55
N LYS A 341 11.92 15.30 13.21
CA LYS A 341 11.86 15.34 14.67
C LYS A 341 10.69 14.53 15.21
N MET A 342 10.99 13.52 16.02
CA MET A 342 9.96 12.74 16.72
C MET A 342 9.17 13.63 17.70
N VAL A 343 7.84 13.58 17.59
CA VAL A 343 6.88 14.30 18.47
C VAL A 343 6.40 13.39 19.58
N TRP A 344 6.03 12.15 19.23
CA TRP A 344 5.67 11.12 20.18
C TRP A 344 5.95 9.71 19.63
N LYS A 345 5.98 8.76 20.56
CA LYS A 345 5.96 7.33 20.27
C LYS A 345 4.95 6.61 21.16
N PHE A 346 4.39 5.53 20.66
CA PHE A 346 3.41 4.69 21.36
C PHE A 346 3.72 3.21 21.16
N ASP A 347 3.87 2.45 22.27
CA ASP A 347 4.06 1.00 22.22
C ASP A 347 2.73 0.29 21.91
N CYS A 348 2.61 -0.24 20.70
CA CYS A 348 1.41 -0.95 20.25
C CYS A 348 1.32 -2.36 20.84
N ASN A 349 2.43 -2.92 21.32
CA ASN A 349 2.41 -4.21 22.01
C ASN A 349 1.82 -4.09 23.42
N PRO A 350 0.84 -4.92 23.79
CA PRO A 350 0.43 -5.10 25.17
C PRO A 350 1.64 -5.49 26.06
N PRO A 351 1.75 -5.04 27.32
CA PRO A 351 2.85 -5.36 28.20
C PRO A 351 3.13 -6.88 28.32
N GLU A 352 2.06 -7.68 28.36
CA GLU A 352 2.12 -9.14 28.45
C GLU A 352 2.70 -9.81 27.18
N TYR A 353 2.74 -9.13 26.04
CA TYR A 353 3.41 -9.65 24.84
C TYR A 353 4.94 -9.53 24.93
N LYS A 354 5.41 -8.62 25.77
CA LYS A 354 6.85 -8.29 25.93
C LYS A 354 7.46 -8.81 27.20
N THR A 355 6.66 -9.08 28.23
CA THR A 355 7.16 -9.49 29.55
C THR A 355 6.28 -10.55 30.16
N LYS A 356 6.88 -11.65 30.60
CA LYS A 356 6.24 -12.73 31.34
C LYS A 356 7.04 -13.02 32.61
N ASP A 357 6.39 -13.04 33.77
CA ASP A 357 7.00 -13.30 35.08
C ASP A 357 8.25 -12.41 35.31
N GLY A 358 8.17 -11.13 34.94
CA GLY A 358 9.26 -10.16 35.07
C GLY A 358 10.43 -10.35 34.07
N LYS A 359 10.35 -11.32 33.16
CA LYS A 359 11.39 -11.61 32.17
C LYS A 359 10.96 -11.18 30.76
N PRO A 360 11.89 -10.67 29.92
CA PRO A 360 11.57 -10.34 28.54
C PRO A 360 11.12 -11.57 27.75
N VAL A 361 10.02 -11.42 26.98
CA VAL A 361 9.57 -12.41 26.00
C VAL A 361 10.33 -12.19 24.69
N LYS A 362 10.93 -13.25 24.16
CA LYS A 362 11.65 -13.20 22.89
C LYS A 362 10.69 -13.21 21.71
N TYR A 363 11.03 -12.48 20.65
CA TYR A 363 10.32 -12.54 19.38
C TYR A 363 10.34 -13.97 18.81
N GLN A 364 9.19 -14.49 18.36
CA GLN A 364 9.10 -15.82 17.76
C GLN A 364 9.65 -15.79 16.33
N LYS A 365 10.75 -16.49 16.09
CA LYS A 365 11.47 -16.48 14.80
C LYS A 365 11.03 -17.55 13.80
N LYS A 366 10.34 -18.58 14.25
CA LYS A 366 9.88 -19.72 13.42
C LYS A 366 8.56 -20.23 13.98
N HIS A 367 7.66 -20.65 13.09
CA HIS A 367 6.39 -21.32 13.36
C HIS A 367 6.16 -21.68 14.84
N GLY A 368 5.95 -20.64 15.65
CA GLY A 368 5.76 -20.79 17.08
C GLY A 368 4.45 -21.52 17.40
N SER A 369 4.31 -21.99 18.63
CA SER A 369 3.06 -22.59 19.08
C SER A 369 1.96 -21.56 19.14
N LYS A 370 0.75 -21.88 18.63
CA LYS A 370 -0.42 -21.01 18.69
C LYS A 370 -0.72 -20.61 20.14
N GLY A 371 -1.02 -19.32 20.34
CA GLY A 371 -1.37 -18.77 21.65
C GLY A 371 -0.17 -18.41 22.55
N VAL A 372 1.05 -18.57 22.08
CA VAL A 372 2.24 -18.08 22.79
C VAL A 372 2.38 -16.59 22.52
N LEU A 373 2.39 -15.79 23.58
CA LEU A 373 2.59 -14.35 23.48
C LEU A 373 4.01 -14.05 23.02
N SER A 374 4.15 -13.07 22.14
CA SER A 374 5.42 -12.57 21.62
C SER A 374 5.22 -11.14 21.14
N PRO A 375 6.23 -10.28 21.22
CA PRO A 375 6.12 -8.96 20.60
C PRO A 375 5.88 -9.08 19.10
N CYS A 376 5.20 -8.08 18.56
CA CYS A 376 4.82 -7.95 17.13
C CYS A 376 5.39 -6.66 16.57
N GLU A 377 5.75 -6.69 15.31
CA GLU A 377 6.02 -5.50 14.50
C GLU A 377 4.71 -4.86 13.98
N ILE A 378 4.82 -3.66 13.41
CA ILE A 378 3.74 -3.00 12.71
C ILE A 378 3.97 -3.11 11.21
N ILE A 379 3.16 -3.92 10.54
CA ILE A 379 3.15 -4.09 9.08
C ILE A 379 2.09 -3.16 8.44
N ALA A 380 0.97 -3.03 9.13
CA ALA A 380 -0.14 -2.14 8.73
C ALA A 380 0.30 -0.67 8.69
N THR A 381 -0.38 0.12 7.87
CA THR A 381 -0.21 1.57 7.87
C THR A 381 -1.03 2.19 9.01
N PRO A 382 -0.48 3.13 9.81
CA PRO A 382 -1.27 3.89 10.77
C PRO A 382 -2.37 4.69 10.05
N ALA A 383 -3.65 4.46 10.41
CA ALA A 383 -4.77 5.20 9.87
C ALA A 383 -5.16 6.34 10.84
N PHE A 384 -5.30 7.56 10.31
CA PHE A 384 -5.71 8.71 11.12
C PHE A 384 -7.17 9.07 10.86
N HIS A 385 -7.91 9.32 11.92
CA HIS A 385 -9.27 9.84 11.88
C HIS A 385 -9.61 10.56 13.19
N ASP A 386 -10.11 11.78 13.11
CA ASP A 386 -10.61 12.57 14.24
C ASP A 386 -9.65 12.65 15.44
N ASN A 387 -8.45 13.20 15.20
CA ASN A 387 -7.36 13.32 16.21
C ASN A 387 -6.93 11.99 16.85
N ARG A 388 -7.24 10.87 16.24
CA ARG A 388 -6.86 9.54 16.68
C ARG A 388 -6.07 8.80 15.61
N VAL A 389 -5.13 7.99 16.06
CA VAL A 389 -4.41 7.06 15.20
C VAL A 389 -4.81 5.64 15.54
N TYR A 390 -5.10 4.84 14.54
CA TYR A 390 -5.54 3.45 14.66
C TYR A 390 -4.48 2.55 14.02
N VAL A 391 -4.00 1.57 14.78
CA VAL A 391 -2.92 0.68 14.33
C VAL A 391 -3.23 -0.75 14.72
N THR A 392 -3.13 -1.68 13.77
CA THR A 392 -3.08 -3.12 14.03
C THR A 392 -1.63 -3.59 14.08
N ILE A 393 -1.35 -4.59 14.90
CA ILE A 393 -0.05 -5.25 14.98
C ILE A 393 -0.15 -6.73 14.64
N GLY A 394 0.96 -7.32 14.22
CA GLY A 394 1.06 -8.75 13.96
C GLY A 394 2.48 -9.13 13.59
N GLN A 395 2.79 -10.41 13.70
CA GLN A 395 4.05 -10.95 13.21
C GLN A 395 3.94 -11.29 11.72
N ASP A 396 5.07 -11.27 11.01
CA ASP A 396 5.15 -11.79 9.64
C ASP A 396 4.53 -13.18 9.55
N THR A 397 3.78 -13.43 8.48
CA THR A 397 2.97 -14.63 8.31
C THR A 397 3.75 -15.94 8.25
N ARG A 398 5.06 -15.87 8.01
CA ARG A 398 5.97 -17.02 7.91
C ARG A 398 6.78 -17.26 9.19
N HIS A 399 6.65 -16.36 10.17
CA HIS A 399 7.43 -16.45 11.42
C HIS A 399 6.58 -16.89 12.59
N GLY A 400 6.10 -15.99 13.39
CA GLY A 400 5.36 -16.35 14.58
C GLY A 400 3.84 -16.48 14.32
N VAL A 401 3.15 -16.95 15.34
CA VAL A 401 1.69 -17.04 15.41
C VAL A 401 1.16 -16.33 16.67
N ALA A 402 1.92 -15.34 17.16
CA ALA A 402 1.49 -14.54 18.28
C ALA A 402 0.22 -13.73 17.92
N PRO A 403 -0.70 -13.56 18.87
CA PRO A 403 -1.87 -12.74 18.67
C PRO A 403 -1.47 -11.28 18.42
N GLY A 404 -2.22 -10.59 17.60
CA GLY A 404 -2.10 -9.15 17.40
C GLY A 404 -3.02 -8.36 18.32
N CYS A 405 -3.19 -7.10 18.02
CA CYS A 405 -4.24 -6.25 18.59
C CYS A 405 -4.46 -5.03 17.69
N LEU A 406 -5.58 -4.33 17.91
CA LEU A 406 -5.86 -3.03 17.36
C LEU A 406 -5.81 -1.99 18.49
N SER A 407 -4.97 -0.97 18.36
CA SER A 407 -4.85 0.14 19.29
C SER A 407 -5.41 1.43 18.70
N CYS A 408 -6.13 2.20 19.52
CA CYS A 408 -6.55 3.56 19.23
C CYS A 408 -5.82 4.50 20.21
N MET A 409 -5.12 5.48 19.66
CA MET A 409 -4.31 6.41 20.44
C MET A 409 -4.62 7.87 20.12
N ASP A 410 -4.44 8.74 21.12
CA ASP A 410 -4.64 10.18 21.02
C ASP A 410 -3.44 10.84 20.33
N ALA A 411 -3.64 11.33 19.11
CA ALA A 411 -2.61 11.97 18.32
C ALA A 411 -2.16 13.35 18.84
N THR A 412 -2.91 13.94 19.78
CA THR A 412 -2.65 15.30 20.32
C THR A 412 -1.56 15.34 21.39
N LYS A 413 -1.14 14.19 21.89
CA LYS A 413 -0.13 14.02 22.95
C LYS A 413 1.30 14.22 22.43
N THR A 414 2.26 14.31 23.34
CA THR A 414 3.70 14.42 23.03
C THR A 414 4.55 13.54 23.95
N GLY A 415 5.76 13.15 23.49
CA GLY A 415 6.69 12.31 24.24
C GLY A 415 6.38 10.82 24.15
N ASP A 416 6.69 10.05 25.17
CA ASP A 416 6.27 8.64 25.24
C ASP A 416 4.83 8.56 25.75
N ILE A 417 3.92 8.33 24.82
CA ILE A 417 2.47 8.33 25.08
C ILE A 417 1.91 6.92 25.30
N SER A 418 2.76 5.92 25.49
CA SER A 418 2.34 4.50 25.60
C SER A 418 1.29 4.25 26.70
N LYS A 419 1.29 5.07 27.74
CA LYS A 419 0.28 5.05 28.81
C LYS A 419 -0.76 6.16 28.67
N SER A 420 -0.29 7.41 28.51
CA SER A 420 -1.15 8.61 28.53
C SER A 420 -1.96 8.81 27.25
N GLY A 421 -1.53 8.23 26.13
CA GLY A 421 -2.18 8.36 24.83
C GLY A 421 -3.08 7.18 24.46
N LEU A 422 -3.10 6.10 25.23
CA LEU A 422 -3.99 4.97 24.95
C LEU A 422 -5.44 5.37 25.24
N ILE A 423 -6.28 5.38 24.19
CA ILE A 423 -7.73 5.57 24.32
C ILE A 423 -8.38 4.22 24.62
N TRP A 424 -8.11 3.23 23.79
CA TRP A 424 -8.52 1.84 23.98
C TRP A 424 -7.65 0.87 23.18
N ARG A 425 -7.67 -0.40 23.57
CA ARG A 425 -7.02 -1.51 22.87
C ARG A 425 -7.99 -2.67 22.73
N TYR A 426 -8.08 -3.22 21.53
CA TYR A 426 -8.90 -4.39 21.21
C TYR A 426 -7.98 -5.58 20.97
N THR A 427 -7.98 -6.56 21.89
CA THR A 427 -7.05 -7.70 21.91
C THR A 427 -7.66 -8.99 21.38
N ALA A 428 -8.91 -8.98 20.96
CA ALA A 428 -9.54 -10.15 20.31
C ALA A 428 -9.20 -10.25 18.80
N LEU A 429 -8.27 -9.43 18.32
CA LEU A 429 -7.72 -9.48 16.98
C LEU A 429 -6.47 -10.37 17.01
N ASP A 430 -6.39 -11.37 16.13
CA ASP A 430 -5.16 -12.12 15.91
C ASP A 430 -4.14 -11.28 15.10
N ARG A 431 -2.98 -11.82 14.77
CA ARG A 431 -1.97 -11.08 14.00
C ARG A 431 -2.56 -10.44 12.75
N SER A 432 -2.24 -9.18 12.51
CA SER A 432 -2.82 -8.42 11.41
C SER A 432 -1.76 -7.69 10.60
N LEU A 433 -1.96 -7.68 9.27
CA LEU A 433 -1.20 -6.88 8.31
C LEU A 433 -2.09 -5.78 7.71
N SER A 434 -3.39 -5.81 8.05
CA SER A 434 -4.42 -4.95 7.45
C SER A 434 -4.43 -3.57 8.09
N THR A 435 -4.42 -2.53 7.27
CA THR A 435 -4.68 -1.14 7.70
C THR A 435 -6.16 -1.01 8.06
N PRO A 436 -6.52 -0.53 9.25
CA PRO A 436 -7.93 -0.37 9.63
C PRO A 436 -8.60 0.76 8.84
N ALA A 437 -9.93 0.64 8.63
CA ALA A 437 -10.78 1.68 8.06
C ALA A 437 -11.76 2.20 9.09
N VAL A 438 -11.88 3.53 9.21
CA VAL A 438 -12.72 4.19 10.21
C VAL A 438 -13.80 5.00 9.52
N ALA A 439 -15.07 4.64 9.73
CA ALA A 439 -16.22 5.31 9.14
C ALA A 439 -17.42 5.25 10.09
N ASP A 440 -18.20 6.30 10.17
CA ASP A 440 -19.49 6.38 10.87
C ASP A 440 -19.44 5.84 12.32
N GLY A 441 -18.36 6.18 13.05
CA GLY A 441 -18.16 5.75 14.44
C GLY A 441 -17.79 4.27 14.60
N LEU A 442 -17.41 3.59 13.54
CA LEU A 442 -16.99 2.19 13.50
C LEU A 442 -15.58 2.06 12.94
N VAL A 443 -14.85 1.07 13.43
CA VAL A 443 -13.54 0.66 12.90
C VAL A 443 -13.68 -0.73 12.32
N TYR A 444 -13.33 -0.87 11.05
CA TYR A 444 -13.24 -2.16 10.38
C TYR A 444 -11.79 -2.59 10.32
N ALA A 445 -11.50 -3.79 10.78
CA ALA A 445 -10.17 -4.39 10.76
C ALA A 445 -10.27 -5.85 10.35
N ALA A 446 -9.17 -6.44 9.96
CA ALA A 446 -9.10 -7.86 9.67
C ALA A 446 -7.80 -8.44 10.21
N ASP A 447 -7.83 -9.71 10.58
CA ASP A 447 -6.64 -10.45 10.94
C ASP A 447 -6.26 -11.51 9.89
N TYR A 448 -5.04 -11.98 9.95
CA TYR A 448 -4.52 -12.96 9.01
C TYR A 448 -5.23 -14.32 9.12
N THR A 449 -5.83 -14.65 10.28
CA THR A 449 -6.55 -15.92 10.44
C THR A 449 -7.86 -15.95 9.67
N GLY A 450 -8.36 -14.79 9.24
CA GLY A 450 -9.52 -14.67 8.38
C GLY A 450 -10.75 -14.05 9.03
N ILE A 451 -10.60 -13.45 10.21
CA ILE A 451 -11.69 -12.77 10.89
C ILE A 451 -11.74 -11.30 10.46
N VAL A 452 -12.90 -10.86 10.03
CA VAL A 452 -13.25 -9.45 9.85
C VAL A 452 -13.90 -8.96 11.14
N HIS A 453 -13.43 -7.84 11.66
CA HIS A 453 -13.89 -7.23 12.90
C HIS A 453 -14.52 -5.88 12.61
N CYS A 454 -15.68 -5.63 13.20
CA CYS A 454 -16.28 -4.30 13.34
C CYS A 454 -16.24 -3.91 14.82
N VAL A 455 -15.58 -2.80 15.12
CA VAL A 455 -15.32 -2.34 16.47
C VAL A 455 -15.89 -0.93 16.62
N ASP A 456 -16.49 -0.63 17.75
CA ASP A 456 -16.97 0.72 18.08
C ASP A 456 -15.79 1.67 18.24
N ALA A 457 -15.72 2.72 17.45
CA ALA A 457 -14.58 3.65 17.41
C ALA A 457 -14.39 4.47 18.69
N LYS A 458 -15.47 4.64 19.50
CA LYS A 458 -15.41 5.38 20.75
C LYS A 458 -14.89 4.51 21.90
N THR A 459 -15.32 3.25 21.95
CA THR A 459 -15.13 2.39 23.12
C THR A 459 -14.16 1.23 22.91
N GLY A 460 -13.80 0.90 21.67
CA GLY A 460 -12.99 -0.26 21.35
C GLY A 460 -13.69 -1.62 21.54
N LYS A 461 -15.00 -1.62 21.79
CA LYS A 461 -15.77 -2.86 21.96
C LYS A 461 -16.14 -3.46 20.60
N ALA A 462 -16.08 -4.78 20.49
CA ALA A 462 -16.58 -5.50 19.33
C ALA A 462 -18.07 -5.22 19.11
N VAL A 463 -18.44 -4.89 17.87
CA VAL A 463 -19.82 -4.76 17.43
C VAL A 463 -20.26 -6.07 16.77
N TRP A 464 -19.45 -6.56 15.84
CA TRP A 464 -19.61 -7.88 15.24
C TRP A 464 -18.28 -8.40 14.68
N THR A 465 -18.22 -9.70 14.47
CA THR A 465 -17.13 -10.38 13.76
C THR A 465 -17.68 -11.33 12.71
N HIS A 466 -16.87 -11.60 11.67
CA HIS A 466 -17.19 -12.55 10.61
C HIS A 466 -15.97 -13.37 10.23
N ASP A 467 -16.09 -14.69 10.33
CA ASP A 467 -15.04 -15.62 9.92
C ASP A 467 -15.21 -15.98 8.44
N THR A 468 -14.28 -15.53 7.60
CA THR A 468 -14.24 -15.83 6.17
C THR A 468 -13.75 -17.26 5.88
N LYS A 469 -13.17 -17.95 6.87
CA LYS A 469 -12.50 -19.26 6.76
C LYS A 469 -11.28 -19.24 5.82
N GLN A 470 -10.65 -18.07 5.63
CA GLN A 470 -9.56 -17.87 4.68
C GLN A 470 -8.63 -16.74 5.16
N HIS A 471 -7.33 -16.86 4.92
CA HIS A 471 -6.39 -15.80 5.27
C HIS A 471 -6.70 -14.47 4.57
N ILE A 472 -6.47 -13.38 5.29
CA ILE A 472 -6.68 -12.01 4.81
C ILE A 472 -5.35 -11.25 4.85
N TRP A 473 -4.95 -10.73 3.68
CA TRP A 473 -3.84 -9.80 3.50
C TRP A 473 -4.33 -8.39 3.22
N ALA A 474 -5.48 -8.30 2.54
CA ALA A 474 -6.08 -7.02 2.14
C ALA A 474 -6.51 -6.19 3.36
N SER A 475 -6.56 -4.89 3.19
CA SER A 475 -7.21 -3.98 4.14
C SER A 475 -8.70 -3.88 3.84
N PRO A 476 -9.58 -3.66 4.84
CA PRO A 476 -10.97 -3.31 4.61
C PRO A 476 -11.03 -1.99 3.84
N PHE A 477 -11.91 -1.92 2.86
CA PHE A 477 -12.20 -0.71 2.10
C PHE A 477 -13.67 -0.35 2.26
N VAL A 478 -13.96 0.89 2.69
CA VAL A 478 -15.32 1.35 2.95
C VAL A 478 -15.76 2.36 1.89
N ALA A 479 -16.83 2.08 1.17
CA ALA A 479 -17.44 2.98 0.20
C ALA A 479 -18.92 2.65 0.00
N ASP A 480 -19.75 3.65 -0.29
CA ASP A 480 -21.18 3.51 -0.62
C ASP A 480 -21.97 2.65 0.40
N GLY A 481 -21.71 2.85 1.70
CA GLY A 481 -22.36 2.06 2.76
C GLY A 481 -21.98 0.57 2.77
N LYS A 482 -20.84 0.21 2.16
CA LYS A 482 -20.35 -1.16 2.04
C LYS A 482 -18.91 -1.27 2.54
N VAL A 483 -18.55 -2.45 3.05
CA VAL A 483 -17.17 -2.85 3.40
C VAL A 483 -16.75 -3.97 2.45
N TYR A 484 -15.69 -3.73 1.70
CA TYR A 484 -15.09 -4.69 0.78
C TYR A 484 -13.89 -5.35 1.43
N MET A 485 -13.81 -6.70 1.37
CA MET A 485 -12.74 -7.48 1.98
C MET A 485 -12.29 -8.60 1.06
N GLY A 486 -11.03 -8.55 0.63
CA GLY A 486 -10.40 -9.59 -0.17
C GLY A 486 -9.81 -10.71 0.69
N THR A 487 -9.75 -11.95 0.15
CA THR A 487 -9.15 -13.10 0.81
C THR A 487 -8.14 -13.83 -0.06
N GLU A 488 -7.20 -14.55 0.54
CA GLU A 488 -6.12 -15.27 -0.14
C GLU A 488 -6.62 -16.40 -1.05
N ARG A 489 -7.76 -17.00 -0.74
CA ARG A 489 -8.35 -18.05 -1.59
C ARG A 489 -9.25 -17.51 -2.70
N GLY A 490 -9.20 -16.18 -2.97
CA GLY A 490 -9.85 -15.57 -4.11
C GLY A 490 -11.35 -15.36 -3.92
N TYR A 491 -11.75 -14.82 -2.79
CA TYR A 491 -13.09 -14.27 -2.61
C TYR A 491 -12.99 -12.78 -2.28
N LEU A 492 -13.91 -12.03 -2.83
CA LEU A 492 -14.26 -10.69 -2.38
C LEU A 492 -15.57 -10.78 -1.59
N TRP A 493 -15.50 -10.44 -0.32
CA TRP A 493 -16.68 -10.28 0.54
C TRP A 493 -17.13 -8.84 0.53
N VAL A 494 -18.44 -8.63 0.49
CA VAL A 494 -19.08 -7.32 0.59
C VAL A 494 -20.06 -7.37 1.75
N PHE A 495 -19.83 -6.52 2.75
CA PHE A 495 -20.71 -6.37 3.90
C PHE A 495 -21.41 -5.01 3.83
N ALA A 496 -22.60 -4.90 4.44
CA ALA A 496 -23.15 -3.60 4.75
C ALA A 496 -22.27 -2.92 5.83
N ALA A 497 -21.89 -1.66 5.60
CA ALA A 497 -21.25 -0.86 6.63
C ALA A 497 -22.30 -0.48 7.68
N GLY A 498 -22.04 -0.79 8.96
CA GLY A 498 -22.96 -0.50 10.03
C GLY A 498 -22.80 -1.43 11.25
N ARG A 499 -23.67 -1.19 12.24
CA ARG A 499 -23.63 -1.93 13.52
C ARG A 499 -24.25 -3.33 13.43
N GLU A 500 -25.07 -3.58 12.42
CA GLU A 500 -25.63 -4.90 12.16
C GLU A 500 -24.74 -5.67 11.17
N LYS A 501 -24.41 -6.92 11.51
CA LYS A 501 -23.66 -7.81 10.61
C LYS A 501 -24.55 -8.27 9.47
N LYS A 502 -24.30 -7.78 8.26
CA LYS A 502 -25.01 -8.18 7.05
C LYS A 502 -24.02 -8.44 5.91
N VAL A 503 -23.96 -9.69 5.44
CA VAL A 503 -23.24 -10.03 4.20
C VAL A 503 -24.15 -9.70 3.03
N ILE A 504 -23.69 -8.81 2.13
CA ILE A 504 -24.39 -8.44 0.90
C ILE A 504 -24.08 -9.47 -0.19
N SER A 505 -22.77 -9.74 -0.39
CA SER A 505 -22.35 -10.72 -1.39
C SER A 505 -20.98 -11.33 -1.05
N ARG A 506 -20.73 -12.49 -1.68
CA ARG A 506 -19.45 -13.20 -1.69
C ARG A 506 -19.13 -13.59 -3.12
N ILE A 507 -18.12 -12.95 -3.70
CA ILE A 507 -17.81 -13.05 -5.13
C ILE A 507 -16.56 -13.92 -5.31
N ARG A 508 -16.63 -14.95 -6.15
CA ARG A 508 -15.47 -15.78 -6.50
C ARG A 508 -14.65 -15.11 -7.58
N MET A 509 -13.37 -14.83 -7.27
CA MET A 509 -12.40 -14.23 -8.18
C MET A 509 -11.52 -15.31 -8.82
N ASP A 510 -10.78 -14.95 -9.88
CA ASP A 510 -9.87 -15.84 -10.60
C ASP A 510 -8.50 -16.06 -9.94
N GLY A 511 -8.26 -15.42 -8.82
CA GLY A 511 -7.04 -15.50 -8.02
C GLY A 511 -7.23 -14.92 -6.64
N ALA A 512 -6.22 -15.04 -5.79
CA ALA A 512 -6.20 -14.40 -4.47
C ALA A 512 -6.47 -12.89 -4.58
N VAL A 513 -7.21 -12.33 -3.63
CA VAL A 513 -7.47 -10.88 -3.50
C VAL A 513 -6.70 -10.40 -2.27
N CYS A 514 -5.38 -10.19 -2.44
CA CYS A 514 -4.48 -9.72 -1.39
C CYS A 514 -4.30 -8.21 -1.43
N ALA A 515 -4.43 -7.59 -2.59
CA ALA A 515 -4.45 -6.14 -2.72
C ALA A 515 -5.84 -5.59 -2.39
N THR A 516 -5.89 -4.42 -1.76
CA THR A 516 -7.14 -3.78 -1.35
C THR A 516 -7.88 -3.21 -2.57
N PRO A 517 -9.19 -3.48 -2.74
CA PRO A 517 -10.02 -2.80 -3.72
C PRO A 517 -10.06 -1.29 -3.48
N VAL A 518 -10.26 -0.51 -4.54
CA VAL A 518 -10.34 0.96 -4.45
C VAL A 518 -11.42 1.50 -5.39
N THR A 519 -11.82 2.74 -5.19
CA THR A 519 -12.76 3.41 -6.10
C THR A 519 -12.14 4.68 -6.65
N ALA A 520 -12.37 4.93 -7.93
CA ALA A 520 -12.08 6.20 -8.57
C ALA A 520 -13.12 6.44 -9.69
N ASN A 521 -13.48 7.68 -9.92
CA ASN A 521 -14.28 8.10 -11.08
C ASN A 521 -15.59 7.29 -11.25
N GLY A 522 -16.24 6.90 -10.13
CA GLY A 522 -17.47 6.09 -10.14
C GLY A 522 -17.28 4.60 -10.44
N VAL A 523 -16.05 4.14 -10.51
CA VAL A 523 -15.67 2.74 -10.79
C VAL A 523 -15.07 2.10 -9.55
N LEU A 524 -15.45 0.85 -9.25
CA LEU A 524 -14.79 0.00 -8.26
C LEU A 524 -13.71 -0.84 -8.97
N TYR A 525 -12.46 -0.68 -8.57
CA TYR A 525 -11.34 -1.44 -9.08
C TYR A 525 -10.99 -2.57 -8.11
N VAL A 526 -11.07 -3.81 -8.59
CA VAL A 526 -10.82 -5.01 -7.78
C VAL A 526 -9.63 -5.77 -8.35
N PRO A 527 -8.47 -5.73 -7.73
CA PRO A 527 -7.32 -6.52 -8.14
C PRO A 527 -7.39 -7.94 -7.54
N SER A 528 -7.33 -8.96 -8.38
CA SER A 528 -6.88 -10.28 -7.97
C SER A 528 -5.37 -10.41 -8.22
N HIS A 529 -4.73 -11.48 -7.76
CA HIS A 529 -3.34 -11.76 -8.12
C HIS A 529 -3.08 -11.79 -9.63
N LYS A 530 -4.12 -12.07 -10.44
CA LYS A 530 -3.98 -12.32 -11.88
C LYS A 530 -4.65 -11.28 -12.78
N THR A 531 -5.64 -10.57 -12.26
CA THR A 531 -6.51 -9.71 -13.08
C THR A 531 -6.94 -8.49 -12.29
N LEU A 532 -6.95 -7.34 -12.94
CA LEU A 532 -7.61 -6.14 -12.46
C LEU A 532 -8.99 -6.03 -13.14
N TYR A 533 -10.02 -5.82 -12.35
CA TYR A 533 -11.40 -5.63 -12.79
C TYR A 533 -11.84 -4.20 -12.54
N ALA A 534 -12.44 -3.57 -13.54
CA ALA A 534 -13.20 -2.33 -13.39
C ALA A 534 -14.70 -2.66 -13.31
N VAL A 535 -15.31 -2.36 -12.19
CA VAL A 535 -16.66 -2.77 -11.85
C VAL A 535 -17.56 -1.54 -11.76
N VAL A 536 -18.65 -1.54 -12.55
CA VAL A 536 -19.62 -0.45 -12.66
C VAL A 536 -21.02 -1.05 -12.70
N LYS A 537 -21.96 -0.45 -11.99
CA LYS A 537 -23.36 -0.88 -12.00
C LYS A 537 -23.97 -0.75 -13.40
N GLY A 538 -24.56 -1.84 -13.89
CA GLY A 538 -25.22 -1.90 -15.19
C GLY A 538 -24.29 -2.09 -16.39
N ALA A 539 -22.99 -2.35 -16.20
CA ALA A 539 -22.11 -2.77 -17.28
C ALA A 539 -22.39 -4.24 -17.66
N GLU A 540 -22.48 -4.53 -18.97
CA GLU A 540 -22.72 -5.85 -19.60
C GLU A 540 -21.48 -6.31 -20.39
#